data_c82031e14747a8bea0fa3febbd47ee35
#
_entry.id   c82031e14747a8bea0fa3febbd47ee35
#
_cell.length_a   1.000
_cell.length_b   1.000
_cell.length_c   1.000
_cell.angle_alpha   90.00
_cell.angle_beta   90.00
_cell.angle_gamma   90.00
#
_symmetry.space_group_name_H-M   'P 1'
#
loop_
_entity.id
_entity.type
_entity.pdbx_description
1 polymer ?
#
loop_
_entity_poly.entity_id
_entity_poly.type
_entity_poly.pdbx_seq_one_letter_code
_entity_poly.pdbx_strand_id
1 'polypeptide(L)'
;MDFDDLRTAIIEMLSGVSVEVDVSSFQNDMTSFVNKDDVFTYLIHLGYLANKETSVHDRKSVHLMRKDKKLKIRTATMDDLEMIAAVEAECFPAAEAATKEEFAKRLQHYSDHFWLMFEGEKLIAFVDGFVTDEADLTDEMYEKAELHNEHGAWQMIFGVNTIPACRRHGYAGELICRAIQDAKKQGRKGLVLTCKDRLVPYYAKFGFVNEGVSDSAHGNVVWNQMRLTL
;
A
#
# COMPACT_ATOMS: atom_id res chain seq x y z
N MET A 1 -17.62 22.07 -8.15
CA MET A 1 -16.48 21.96 -7.19
C MET A 1 -15.23 22.47 -7.91
N ASP A 2 -14.52 23.42 -7.29
CA ASP A 2 -13.20 23.83 -7.80
C ASP A 2 -12.16 22.79 -7.40
N PHE A 3 -11.68 22.04 -8.37
CA PHE A 3 -10.71 20.99 -8.14
C PHE A 3 -9.29 21.53 -7.88
N ASP A 4 -8.98 22.75 -8.31
CA ASP A 4 -7.67 23.36 -8.08
C ASP A 4 -7.52 23.78 -6.62
N ASP A 5 -8.57 24.32 -6.00
CA ASP A 5 -8.61 24.63 -4.56
C ASP A 5 -8.46 23.37 -3.71
N LEU A 6 -9.16 22.29 -4.07
CA LEU A 6 -9.05 21.02 -3.36
C LEU A 6 -7.64 20.44 -3.49
N ARG A 7 -7.06 20.47 -4.69
CA ARG A 7 -5.70 19.99 -4.97
C ARG A 7 -4.66 20.77 -4.18
N THR A 8 -4.77 22.09 -4.14
CA THR A 8 -3.88 22.99 -3.38
C THR A 8 -3.94 22.66 -1.90
N ALA A 9 -5.14 22.56 -1.32
CA ALA A 9 -5.33 22.22 0.08
C ALA A 9 -4.78 20.83 0.45
N ILE A 10 -4.91 19.84 -0.45
CA ILE A 10 -4.31 18.51 -0.26
C ILE A 10 -2.78 18.59 -0.23
N ILE A 11 -2.16 19.36 -1.15
CA ILE A 11 -0.71 19.53 -1.21
C ILE A 11 -0.19 20.21 0.06
N GLU A 12 -0.85 21.26 0.52
CA GLU A 12 -0.52 21.95 1.77
C GLU A 12 -0.57 21.00 2.97
N MET A 13 -1.62 20.22 3.08
CA MET A 13 -1.79 19.24 4.17
C MET A 13 -0.74 18.11 4.10
N LEU A 14 -0.37 17.66 2.91
CA LEU A 14 0.70 16.65 2.72
C LEU A 14 2.08 17.20 3.08
N SER A 15 2.28 18.53 2.97
CA SER A 15 3.52 19.21 3.39
C SER A 15 3.53 19.59 4.89
N GLY A 16 2.51 19.17 5.64
CA GLY A 16 2.41 19.42 7.10
C GLY A 16 1.77 20.75 7.46
N VAL A 17 1.23 21.50 6.48
CA VAL A 17 0.48 22.73 6.72
C VAL A 17 -0.95 22.38 7.11
N SER A 18 -1.49 23.03 8.16
CA SER A 18 -2.89 22.88 8.53
C SER A 18 -3.81 23.62 7.57
N VAL A 19 -4.89 23.00 7.14
CA VAL A 19 -5.89 23.59 6.26
C VAL A 19 -7.14 23.92 7.04
N GLU A 20 -7.64 25.15 6.89
CA GLU A 20 -8.91 25.57 7.50
C GLU A 20 -10.08 25.08 6.67
N VAL A 21 -11.07 24.45 7.33
CA VAL A 21 -12.27 23.90 6.70
C VAL A 21 -13.50 24.39 7.45
N ASP A 22 -14.47 24.91 6.72
CA ASP A 22 -15.78 25.30 7.26
C ASP A 22 -16.69 24.07 7.32
N VAL A 23 -16.93 23.60 8.53
CA VAL A 23 -17.79 22.44 8.80
C VAL A 23 -19.24 22.81 9.08
N SER A 24 -19.60 24.10 9.00
CA SER A 24 -20.93 24.59 9.35
C SER A 24 -22.02 24.29 8.33
N SER A 25 -21.63 24.09 7.06
CA SER A 25 -22.53 23.86 5.93
C SER A 25 -22.73 22.39 5.56
N PHE A 26 -22.00 21.48 6.20
CA PHE A 26 -22.06 20.06 5.88
C PHE A 26 -23.40 19.45 6.27
N GLN A 27 -24.20 19.10 5.29
CA GLN A 27 -25.37 18.24 5.46
C GLN A 27 -24.93 16.80 5.20
N ASN A 28 -25.30 15.90 6.11
CA ASN A 28 -24.88 14.48 6.10
C ASN A 28 -25.52 13.67 4.95
N ASP A 29 -25.68 14.33 3.80
CA ASP A 29 -26.16 13.75 2.56
C ASP A 29 -24.96 13.35 1.68
N MET A 30 -24.67 12.04 1.67
CA MET A 30 -23.51 11.45 1.00
C MET A 30 -23.59 11.53 -0.55
N THR A 31 -24.52 12.25 -1.11
CA THR A 31 -24.81 12.24 -2.56
C THR A 31 -24.24 13.43 -3.33
N SER A 32 -23.82 14.51 -2.68
CA SER A 32 -23.28 15.69 -3.37
C SER A 32 -22.20 16.43 -2.60
N PHE A 33 -20.98 16.44 -3.12
CA PHE A 33 -19.91 17.33 -2.66
C PHE A 33 -19.92 18.59 -3.51
N VAL A 34 -20.20 19.74 -2.92
CA VAL A 34 -20.31 21.03 -3.62
C VAL A 34 -18.97 21.78 -3.60
N ASN A 35 -18.20 21.65 -2.53
CA ASN A 35 -16.93 22.35 -2.33
C ASN A 35 -15.88 21.45 -1.63
N LYS A 36 -14.65 21.98 -1.45
CA LYS A 36 -13.56 21.28 -0.78
C LYS A 36 -13.88 20.93 0.69
N ASP A 37 -14.63 21.79 1.36
CA ASP A 37 -14.93 21.66 2.78
C ASP A 37 -15.86 20.46 3.03
N ASP A 38 -16.78 20.16 2.11
CA ASP A 38 -17.63 18.96 2.17
C ASP A 38 -16.77 17.68 2.10
N VAL A 39 -15.78 17.66 1.19
CA VAL A 39 -14.86 16.51 1.04
C VAL A 39 -14.03 16.32 2.31
N PHE A 40 -13.47 17.40 2.85
CA PHE A 40 -12.65 17.33 4.06
C PHE A 40 -13.48 16.95 5.28
N THR A 41 -14.68 17.50 5.44
CA THR A 41 -15.58 17.14 6.54
C THR A 41 -15.96 15.66 6.47
N TYR A 42 -16.23 15.14 5.27
CA TYR A 42 -16.47 13.71 5.07
C TYR A 42 -15.26 12.85 5.46
N LEU A 43 -14.04 13.27 5.09
CA LEU A 43 -12.81 12.58 5.48
C LEU A 43 -12.54 12.59 6.99
N ILE A 44 -12.98 13.64 7.69
CA ILE A 44 -12.96 13.68 9.17
C ILE A 44 -13.90 12.62 9.74
N HIS A 45 -15.14 12.56 9.26
CA HIS A 45 -16.13 11.57 9.73
C HIS A 45 -15.69 10.14 9.46
N LEU A 46 -14.97 9.90 8.38
CA LEU A 46 -14.35 8.60 8.08
C LEU A 46 -13.09 8.32 8.91
N GLY A 47 -12.61 9.29 9.70
CA GLY A 47 -11.42 9.14 10.53
C GLY A 47 -10.09 9.21 9.80
N TYR A 48 -10.07 9.66 8.53
CA TYR A 48 -8.84 9.86 7.77
C TYR A 48 -8.07 11.11 8.17
N LEU A 49 -8.78 12.12 8.70
CA LEU A 49 -8.20 13.39 9.10
C LEU A 49 -8.45 13.64 10.60
N ALA A 50 -7.48 14.27 11.26
CA ALA A 50 -7.62 14.76 12.63
C ALA A 50 -7.95 16.25 12.61
N ASN A 51 -8.79 16.68 13.55
CA ASN A 51 -9.11 18.08 13.76
C ASN A 51 -8.38 18.62 14.98
N LYS A 52 -7.91 19.86 14.89
CA LYS A 52 -7.52 20.66 16.03
C LYS A 52 -8.54 21.79 16.18
N GLU A 53 -9.42 21.67 17.16
CA GLU A 53 -10.43 22.70 17.41
C GLU A 53 -9.76 24.01 17.83
N THR A 54 -10.02 25.09 17.08
CA THR A 54 -9.77 26.45 17.50
C THR A 54 -11.10 27.19 17.51
N SER A 55 -11.58 27.53 18.70
CA SER A 55 -12.77 28.35 18.86
C SER A 55 -12.42 29.84 18.61
N VAL A 56 -12.82 30.36 17.47
CA VAL A 56 -12.91 31.79 17.24
C VAL A 56 -14.36 32.10 16.90
N HIS A 57 -14.96 33.02 17.65
CA HIS A 57 -16.35 33.51 17.58
C HIS A 57 -17.10 33.19 16.27
N ASP A 58 -18.20 32.46 16.41
CA ASP A 58 -19.31 32.25 15.45
C ASP A 58 -19.09 31.53 14.12
N ARG A 59 -17.89 31.05 13.78
CA ARG A 59 -17.70 30.11 12.67
C ARG A 59 -17.06 28.83 13.22
N LYS A 60 -17.71 27.69 13.00
CA LYS A 60 -17.11 26.38 13.26
C LYS A 60 -16.11 26.06 12.14
N SER A 61 -14.94 26.65 12.22
CA SER A 61 -13.82 26.24 11.36
C SER A 61 -12.94 25.23 12.09
N VAL A 62 -12.46 24.25 11.38
CA VAL A 62 -11.61 23.18 11.90
C VAL A 62 -10.30 23.21 11.14
N HIS A 63 -9.19 23.32 11.88
CA HIS A 63 -7.87 23.14 11.29
C HIS A 63 -7.58 21.64 11.12
N LEU A 64 -7.51 21.21 9.88
CA LEU A 64 -7.21 19.82 9.55
C LEU A 64 -5.72 19.59 9.54
N MET A 65 -5.31 18.56 10.24
CA MET A 65 -3.98 17.96 10.14
C MET A 65 -4.16 16.49 9.75
N ARG A 66 -3.26 15.98 8.93
CA ARG A 66 -3.17 14.52 8.76
C ARG A 66 -3.06 13.92 10.17
N LYS A 67 -3.92 12.94 10.47
CA LYS A 67 -3.81 12.21 11.73
C LYS A 67 -2.47 11.46 11.68
N ASP A 68 -1.45 12.05 12.30
CA ASP A 68 -0.13 11.43 12.40
C ASP A 68 -0.23 10.19 13.31
N LYS A 69 -0.79 9.13 12.74
CA LYS A 69 -0.42 7.82 13.20
C LYS A 69 1.07 7.71 12.89
N LYS A 70 1.87 7.51 13.93
CA LYS A 70 3.33 7.41 13.81
C LYS A 70 3.66 6.12 13.05
N LEU A 71 3.43 6.16 11.73
CA LEU A 71 3.73 5.05 10.84
C LEU A 71 5.23 5.06 10.55
N LYS A 72 5.83 3.89 10.60
CA LYS A 72 7.23 3.68 10.24
C LYS A 72 7.29 2.62 9.16
N ILE A 73 7.94 2.95 8.04
CA ILE A 73 8.26 1.99 6.98
C ILE A 73 9.75 1.70 7.04
N ARG A 74 10.10 0.42 7.04
CA ARG A 74 11.48 -0.07 6.93
C ARG A 74 11.53 -1.42 6.22
N THR A 75 12.70 -1.86 5.82
CA THR A 75 12.95 -3.22 5.37
C THR A 75 12.96 -4.22 6.54
N ALA A 76 12.80 -5.50 6.22
CA ALA A 76 12.74 -6.55 7.22
C ALA A 76 14.13 -6.99 7.71
N THR A 77 14.13 -7.68 8.83
CA THR A 77 15.23 -8.47 9.36
C THR A 77 14.73 -9.85 9.76
N MET A 78 15.61 -10.78 10.10
CA MET A 78 15.22 -12.10 10.60
C MET A 78 14.38 -12.04 11.90
N ASP A 79 14.52 -10.99 12.70
CA ASP A 79 13.75 -10.80 13.92
C ASP A 79 12.26 -10.53 13.66
N ASP A 80 11.91 -10.15 12.43
CA ASP A 80 10.54 -9.87 12.02
C ASP A 80 9.74 -11.12 11.58
N LEU A 81 10.41 -12.28 11.48
CA LEU A 81 9.83 -13.51 10.92
C LEU A 81 8.47 -13.88 11.54
N GLU A 82 8.37 -13.85 12.88
CA GLU A 82 7.13 -14.22 13.58
C GLU A 82 5.99 -13.26 13.25
N MET A 83 6.27 -11.97 13.19
CA MET A 83 5.27 -10.94 12.89
C MET A 83 4.81 -11.02 11.42
N ILE A 84 5.74 -11.26 10.50
CA ILE A 84 5.45 -11.42 9.07
C ILE A 84 4.53 -12.63 8.87
N ALA A 85 4.90 -13.79 9.40
CA ALA A 85 4.12 -15.02 9.29
C ALA A 85 2.71 -14.86 9.91
N ALA A 86 2.59 -14.17 11.05
CA ALA A 86 1.30 -13.90 11.70
C ALA A 86 0.41 -12.99 10.84
N VAL A 87 0.95 -11.93 10.24
CA VAL A 87 0.21 -11.02 9.36
C VAL A 87 -0.21 -11.73 8.07
N GLU A 88 0.64 -12.56 7.49
CA GLU A 88 0.30 -13.38 6.32
C GLU A 88 -0.90 -14.29 6.60
N ALA A 89 -0.85 -15.04 7.67
CA ALA A 89 -1.92 -15.95 8.09
C ALA A 89 -3.26 -15.23 8.37
N GLU A 90 -3.21 -13.96 8.79
CA GLU A 90 -4.40 -13.10 8.98
C GLU A 90 -4.95 -12.57 7.64
N CYS A 91 -4.09 -12.42 6.64
CA CYS A 91 -4.42 -11.78 5.36
C CYS A 91 -4.91 -12.75 4.30
N PHE A 92 -4.39 -13.98 4.25
CA PHE A 92 -4.64 -14.96 3.20
C PHE A 92 -5.24 -16.27 3.73
N PRO A 93 -6.06 -16.96 2.91
CA PRO A 93 -6.44 -18.34 3.19
C PRO A 93 -5.20 -19.26 3.25
N ALA A 94 -5.25 -20.31 4.04
CA ALA A 94 -4.11 -21.24 4.21
C ALA A 94 -3.58 -21.87 2.91
N ALA A 95 -4.42 -21.98 1.88
CA ALA A 95 -4.01 -22.49 0.56
C ALA A 95 -3.21 -21.48 -0.30
N GLU A 96 -3.22 -20.21 0.10
CA GLU A 96 -2.54 -19.13 -0.61
C GLU A 96 -1.43 -18.48 0.24
N ALA A 97 -1.48 -18.68 1.56
CA ALA A 97 -0.53 -18.08 2.50
C ALA A 97 0.83 -18.80 2.43
N ALA A 98 1.91 -18.02 2.40
CA ALA A 98 3.24 -18.55 2.58
C ALA A 98 3.47 -19.01 4.04
N THR A 99 4.22 -20.09 4.19
CA THR A 99 4.56 -20.64 5.50
C THR A 99 5.67 -19.84 6.18
N LYS A 100 5.81 -20.02 7.49
CA LYS A 100 6.89 -19.40 8.24
C LYS A 100 8.27 -19.88 7.75
N GLU A 101 8.38 -21.14 7.37
CA GLU A 101 9.60 -21.75 6.81
C GLU A 101 9.99 -21.11 5.48
N GLU A 102 9.02 -20.80 4.62
CA GLU A 102 9.25 -20.08 3.37
C GLU A 102 9.69 -18.65 3.63
N PHE A 103 9.03 -17.93 4.56
CA PHE A 103 9.48 -16.59 4.96
C PHE A 103 10.88 -16.59 5.57
N ALA A 104 11.25 -17.59 6.37
CA ALA A 104 12.61 -17.70 6.89
C ALA A 104 13.65 -17.78 5.77
N LYS A 105 13.39 -18.59 4.72
CA LYS A 105 14.26 -18.66 3.55
C LYS A 105 14.30 -17.33 2.79
N ARG A 106 13.15 -16.72 2.54
CA ARG A 106 13.05 -15.43 1.84
C ARG A 106 13.84 -14.33 2.57
N LEU A 107 13.69 -14.22 3.89
CA LEU A 107 14.40 -13.24 4.70
C LEU A 107 15.92 -13.47 4.72
N GLN A 108 16.38 -14.72 4.63
CA GLN A 108 17.81 -15.04 4.52
C GLN A 108 18.42 -14.57 3.19
N HIS A 109 17.63 -14.55 2.10
CA HIS A 109 18.12 -14.25 0.76
C HIS A 109 17.88 -12.79 0.35
N TYR A 110 16.74 -12.19 0.74
CA TYR A 110 16.31 -10.89 0.23
C TYR A 110 15.47 -10.06 1.21
N SER A 111 15.88 -9.98 2.48
CA SER A 111 15.17 -9.19 3.51
C SER A 111 14.99 -7.71 3.12
N ASP A 112 15.87 -7.15 2.29
CA ASP A 112 15.78 -5.78 1.81
C ASP A 112 14.64 -5.55 0.79
N HIS A 113 14.06 -6.62 0.26
CA HIS A 113 12.90 -6.60 -0.62
C HIS A 113 11.59 -6.92 0.12
N PHE A 114 11.58 -6.70 1.43
CA PHE A 114 10.40 -6.66 2.29
C PHE A 114 10.20 -5.22 2.80
N TRP A 115 9.10 -4.62 2.47
CA TRP A 115 8.71 -3.29 2.96
C TRP A 115 7.66 -3.46 4.04
N LEU A 116 8.04 -3.24 5.29
CA LEU A 116 7.20 -3.40 6.48
C LEU A 116 6.67 -2.06 6.95
N MET A 117 5.36 -1.99 7.26
CA MET A 117 4.74 -0.81 7.85
C MET A 117 4.27 -1.09 9.27
N PHE A 118 4.76 -0.30 10.20
CA PHE A 118 4.45 -0.39 11.62
C PHE A 118 3.59 0.79 12.09
N GLU A 119 2.63 0.51 12.97
CA GLU A 119 1.97 1.48 13.83
C GLU A 119 2.46 1.26 15.26
N GLY A 120 3.38 2.11 15.74
CA GLY A 120 4.15 1.82 16.97
C GLY A 120 5.00 0.56 16.79
N GLU A 121 4.80 -0.42 17.67
CA GLU A 121 5.48 -1.73 17.61
C GLU A 121 4.71 -2.79 16.78
N LYS A 122 3.50 -2.48 16.35
CA LYS A 122 2.64 -3.44 15.63
C LYS A 122 2.90 -3.39 14.14
N LEU A 123 3.26 -4.52 13.52
CA LEU A 123 3.26 -4.69 12.07
C LEU A 123 1.82 -4.72 11.57
N ILE A 124 1.45 -3.80 10.67
CA ILE A 124 0.08 -3.64 10.16
C ILE A 124 -0.07 -3.96 8.67
N ALA A 125 1.02 -3.84 7.93
CA ALA A 125 1.05 -4.16 6.51
C ALA A 125 2.48 -4.48 6.07
N PHE A 126 2.63 -5.30 5.04
CA PHE A 126 3.90 -5.45 4.35
C PHE A 126 3.72 -5.80 2.87
N VAL A 127 4.76 -5.54 2.09
CA VAL A 127 4.92 -6.01 0.72
C VAL A 127 6.23 -6.78 0.67
N ASP A 128 6.23 -7.92 0.01
CA ASP A 128 7.43 -8.71 -0.21
C ASP A 128 7.58 -9.17 -1.66
N GLY A 129 8.79 -9.50 -2.01
CA GLY A 129 9.14 -10.02 -3.31
C GLY A 129 10.64 -10.16 -3.46
N PHE A 130 11.09 -10.51 -4.66
CA PHE A 130 12.50 -10.66 -4.95
C PHE A 130 12.88 -10.06 -6.31
N VAL A 131 14.16 -10.08 -6.66
CA VAL A 131 14.66 -9.54 -7.92
C VAL A 131 15.18 -10.69 -8.81
N THR A 132 14.96 -10.57 -10.13
CA THR A 132 15.40 -11.55 -11.12
C THR A 132 15.58 -10.91 -12.49
N ASP A 133 16.25 -11.60 -13.41
CA ASP A 133 16.31 -11.23 -14.82
C ASP A 133 15.13 -11.77 -15.63
N GLU A 134 14.39 -12.72 -15.08
CA GLU A 134 13.19 -13.26 -15.71
C GLU A 134 12.10 -12.20 -15.82
N ALA A 135 11.47 -12.14 -17.00
CA ALA A 135 10.46 -11.12 -17.27
C ALA A 135 9.12 -11.41 -16.59
N ASP A 136 8.76 -12.69 -16.45
CA ASP A 136 7.46 -13.13 -15.98
C ASP A 136 7.57 -13.79 -14.61
N LEU A 137 6.52 -13.62 -13.80
CA LEU A 137 6.44 -14.20 -12.48
C LEU A 137 5.91 -15.65 -12.58
N THR A 138 6.68 -16.60 -12.08
CA THR A 138 6.36 -18.04 -12.10
C THR A 138 6.13 -18.59 -10.70
N ASP A 139 5.39 -19.71 -10.60
CA ASP A 139 5.12 -20.37 -9.31
C ASP A 139 6.41 -20.84 -8.62
N GLU A 140 7.43 -21.25 -9.38
CA GLU A 140 8.73 -21.65 -8.86
C GLU A 140 9.40 -20.55 -8.01
N MET A 141 9.17 -19.29 -8.34
CA MET A 141 9.76 -18.14 -7.63
C MET A 141 9.22 -17.98 -6.21
N TYR A 142 8.01 -18.45 -5.94
CA TYR A 142 7.44 -18.44 -4.58
C TYR A 142 8.10 -19.49 -3.68
N GLU A 143 8.56 -20.60 -4.26
CA GLU A 143 9.11 -21.76 -3.56
C GLU A 143 10.63 -21.68 -3.36
N LYS A 144 11.33 -21.04 -4.30
CA LYS A 144 12.80 -21.04 -4.39
C LYS A 144 13.39 -19.66 -4.19
N ALA A 145 13.66 -19.31 -2.93
CA ALA A 145 14.28 -18.04 -2.57
C ALA A 145 15.66 -17.82 -3.18
N GLU A 146 16.39 -18.90 -3.48
CA GLU A 146 17.69 -18.90 -4.14
C GLU A 146 17.69 -18.42 -5.59
N LEU A 147 16.53 -18.31 -6.23
CA LEU A 147 16.39 -17.68 -7.54
C LEU A 147 16.53 -16.16 -7.50
N HIS A 148 16.59 -15.57 -6.31
CA HIS A 148 16.87 -14.15 -6.15
C HIS A 148 18.22 -13.78 -6.75
N ASN A 149 18.22 -12.74 -7.59
CA ASN A 149 19.42 -12.12 -8.14
C ASN A 149 19.37 -10.61 -7.89
N GLU A 150 20.14 -10.12 -6.91
CA GLU A 150 20.15 -8.68 -6.55
C GLU A 150 20.47 -7.77 -7.75
N HIS A 151 21.15 -8.26 -8.77
CA HIS A 151 21.47 -7.50 -9.99
C HIS A 151 20.44 -7.68 -11.12
N GLY A 152 19.37 -8.41 -10.87
CA GLY A 152 18.31 -8.70 -11.84
C GLY A 152 17.57 -7.45 -12.30
N ALA A 153 16.92 -7.55 -13.43
CA ALA A 153 16.26 -6.45 -14.09
C ALA A 153 14.84 -6.13 -13.54
N TRP A 154 14.18 -7.11 -12.93
CA TRP A 154 12.78 -7.01 -12.54
C TRP A 154 12.59 -7.26 -11.04
N GLN A 155 11.80 -6.40 -10.40
CA GLN A 155 11.30 -6.61 -9.05
C GLN A 155 9.99 -7.38 -9.12
N MET A 156 9.99 -8.64 -8.70
CA MET A 156 8.76 -9.41 -8.50
C MET A 156 8.13 -9.03 -7.16
N ILE A 157 6.82 -8.92 -7.11
CA ILE A 157 6.03 -8.70 -5.89
C ILE A 157 5.19 -9.96 -5.64
N PHE A 158 5.40 -10.60 -4.51
CA PHE A 158 4.73 -11.84 -4.12
C PHE A 158 3.50 -11.60 -3.27
N GLY A 159 3.67 -10.85 -2.17
CA GLY A 159 2.63 -10.55 -1.22
C GLY A 159 2.36 -9.05 -1.07
N VAL A 160 1.09 -8.68 -0.94
CA VAL A 160 0.66 -7.33 -0.57
C VAL A 160 -0.34 -7.47 0.58
N ASN A 161 0.17 -7.31 1.78
CA ASN A 161 -0.51 -7.62 3.01
C ASN A 161 -0.97 -6.37 3.76
N THR A 162 -2.19 -6.40 4.27
CA THR A 162 -2.69 -5.42 5.25
C THR A 162 -3.68 -6.14 6.15
N ILE A 163 -3.43 -6.14 7.46
CA ILE A 163 -4.34 -6.77 8.43
C ILE A 163 -5.76 -6.23 8.27
N PRO A 164 -6.80 -7.06 8.42
CA PRO A 164 -8.19 -6.67 8.14
C PRO A 164 -8.62 -5.36 8.82
N ALA A 165 -8.24 -5.17 10.08
CA ALA A 165 -8.55 -3.97 10.86
C ALA A 165 -7.92 -2.67 10.32
N CYS A 166 -6.90 -2.77 9.46
CA CYS A 166 -6.16 -1.64 8.89
C CYS A 166 -6.38 -1.47 7.38
N ARG A 167 -7.28 -2.25 6.78
CA ARG A 167 -7.62 -2.12 5.35
C ARG A 167 -8.34 -0.82 5.06
N ARG A 168 -8.31 -0.39 3.78
CA ARG A 168 -8.96 0.83 3.25
C ARG A 168 -8.39 2.15 3.80
N HIS A 169 -7.21 2.14 4.42
CA HIS A 169 -6.48 3.33 4.86
C HIS A 169 -5.35 3.75 3.91
N GLY A 170 -5.22 3.09 2.75
CA GLY A 170 -4.19 3.40 1.76
C GLY A 170 -2.81 2.76 2.01
N TYR A 171 -2.62 2.03 3.10
CA TYR A 171 -1.31 1.51 3.53
C TYR A 171 -0.63 0.59 2.51
N ALA A 172 -1.39 -0.33 1.90
CA ALA A 172 -0.86 -1.16 0.81
C ALA A 172 -0.36 -0.31 -0.36
N GLY A 173 -1.11 0.74 -0.73
CA GLY A 173 -0.71 1.66 -1.80
C GLY A 173 0.57 2.42 -1.46
N GLU A 174 0.75 2.85 -0.22
CA GLU A 174 1.97 3.52 0.25
C GLU A 174 3.19 2.60 0.15
N LEU A 175 3.04 1.33 0.54
CA LEU A 175 4.11 0.32 0.40
C LEU A 175 4.43 -0.01 -1.05
N ILE A 176 3.42 -0.13 -1.93
CA ILE A 176 3.62 -0.31 -3.37
C ILE A 176 4.39 0.88 -3.97
N CYS A 177 4.00 2.12 -3.62
CA CYS A 177 4.72 3.31 -4.07
C CYS A 177 6.17 3.30 -3.57
N ARG A 178 6.43 2.83 -2.36
CA ARG A 178 7.79 2.70 -1.82
C ARG A 178 8.59 1.65 -2.60
N ALA A 179 8.03 0.47 -2.87
CA ALA A 179 8.69 -0.56 -3.68
C ALA A 179 9.02 -0.04 -5.10
N ILE A 180 8.10 0.70 -5.73
CA ILE A 180 8.33 1.35 -7.03
C ILE A 180 9.48 2.35 -6.96
N GLN A 181 9.53 3.20 -5.93
CA GLN A 181 10.61 4.18 -5.75
C GLN A 181 11.97 3.51 -5.56
N ASP A 182 12.03 2.44 -4.77
CA ASP A 182 13.27 1.72 -4.51
C ASP A 182 13.73 0.96 -5.77
N ALA A 183 12.84 0.32 -6.52
CA ALA A 183 13.14 -0.28 -7.82
C ALA A 183 13.69 0.75 -8.83
N LYS A 184 13.12 1.95 -8.89
CA LYS A 184 13.65 3.06 -9.70
C LYS A 184 15.08 3.46 -9.30
N LYS A 185 15.33 3.62 -8.00
CA LYS A 185 16.66 3.98 -7.48
C LYS A 185 17.71 2.92 -7.79
N GLN A 186 17.28 1.65 -7.80
CA GLN A 186 18.12 0.50 -8.12
C GLN A 186 18.32 0.30 -9.63
N GLY A 187 17.66 1.09 -10.48
CA GLY A 187 17.78 1.00 -11.95
C GLY A 187 17.10 -0.23 -12.55
N ARG A 188 16.06 -0.77 -11.89
CA ARG A 188 15.28 -1.90 -12.41
C ARG A 188 14.48 -1.47 -13.65
N LYS A 189 14.18 -2.41 -14.54
CA LYS A 189 13.29 -2.19 -15.69
C LYS A 189 11.84 -2.00 -15.26
N GLY A 190 11.45 -2.57 -14.13
CA GLY A 190 10.09 -2.46 -13.64
C GLY A 190 9.75 -3.45 -12.53
N LEU A 191 8.43 -3.52 -12.25
CA LEU A 191 7.87 -4.43 -11.26
C LEU A 191 6.85 -5.34 -11.92
N VAL A 192 6.76 -6.59 -11.45
CA VAL A 192 5.77 -7.58 -11.90
C VAL A 192 5.08 -8.19 -10.69
N LEU A 193 3.78 -8.39 -10.80
CA LEU A 193 2.98 -9.09 -9.80
C LEU A 193 1.87 -9.91 -10.48
N THR A 194 1.29 -10.85 -9.75
CA THR A 194 0.03 -11.47 -10.13
C THR A 194 -1.09 -11.06 -9.18
N CYS A 195 -2.30 -10.92 -9.69
CA CYS A 195 -3.44 -10.57 -8.87
C CYS A 195 -4.75 -11.21 -9.35
N LYS A 196 -5.72 -11.29 -8.44
CA LYS A 196 -7.09 -11.69 -8.77
C LYS A 196 -7.75 -10.60 -9.61
N ASP A 197 -8.64 -10.97 -10.54
CA ASP A 197 -9.30 -10.06 -11.49
C ASP A 197 -9.88 -8.79 -10.82
N ARG A 198 -10.51 -8.92 -9.67
CA ARG A 198 -11.06 -7.79 -8.90
C ARG A 198 -10.03 -6.75 -8.45
N LEU A 199 -8.73 -7.09 -8.45
CA LEU A 199 -7.63 -6.21 -8.02
C LEU A 199 -6.93 -5.54 -9.21
N VAL A 200 -7.20 -5.93 -10.44
CA VAL A 200 -6.65 -5.30 -11.65
C VAL A 200 -6.87 -3.77 -11.65
N PRO A 201 -8.08 -3.23 -11.37
CA PRO A 201 -8.28 -1.79 -11.31
C PRO A 201 -7.53 -1.11 -10.16
N TYR A 202 -7.22 -1.84 -9.10
CA TYR A 202 -6.44 -1.31 -7.97
C TYR A 202 -4.99 -1.09 -8.36
N TYR A 203 -4.33 -2.09 -8.96
CA TYR A 203 -2.93 -1.99 -9.37
C TYR A 203 -2.73 -1.05 -10.56
N ALA A 204 -3.71 -0.94 -11.46
CA ALA A 204 -3.69 0.02 -12.56
C ALA A 204 -3.53 1.48 -12.10
N LYS A 205 -3.98 1.84 -10.88
CA LYS A 205 -3.79 3.19 -10.30
C LYS A 205 -2.32 3.55 -10.06
N PHE A 206 -1.45 2.55 -9.94
CA PHE A 206 -0.01 2.72 -9.76
C PHE A 206 0.77 2.63 -11.08
N GLY A 207 0.07 2.49 -12.20
CA GLY A 207 0.66 2.38 -13.54
C GLY A 207 0.93 0.96 -14.01
N PHE A 208 0.50 -0.07 -13.26
CA PHE A 208 0.59 -1.44 -13.74
C PHE A 208 -0.39 -1.68 -14.88
N VAL A 209 0.08 -2.35 -15.93
CA VAL A 209 -0.69 -2.78 -17.08
C VAL A 209 -1.04 -4.27 -16.92
N ASN A 210 -2.30 -4.62 -17.18
CA ASN A 210 -2.73 -6.01 -17.18
C ASN A 210 -2.26 -6.70 -18.48
N GLU A 211 -1.47 -7.75 -18.36
CA GLU A 211 -0.96 -8.56 -19.48
C GLU A 211 -1.82 -9.81 -19.76
N GLY A 212 -2.89 -9.97 -18.99
CA GLY A 212 -3.78 -11.12 -19.14
C GLY A 212 -3.59 -12.18 -18.05
N VAL A 213 -4.20 -13.33 -18.27
CA VAL A 213 -4.13 -14.47 -17.35
C VAL A 213 -2.71 -15.04 -17.37
N SER A 214 -2.11 -15.19 -16.19
CA SER A 214 -0.79 -15.81 -16.01
C SER A 214 -0.91 -17.35 -16.01
N ASP A 215 0.22 -18.01 -16.20
CA ASP A 215 0.32 -19.48 -16.10
C ASP A 215 0.32 -20.00 -14.65
N SER A 216 0.24 -19.11 -13.65
CA SER A 216 0.23 -19.49 -12.25
C SER A 216 -1.02 -20.29 -11.88
N ALA A 217 -0.80 -21.42 -11.24
CA ALA A 217 -1.86 -22.28 -10.67
C ALA A 217 -1.93 -22.17 -9.14
N HIS A 218 -1.21 -21.23 -8.53
CA HIS A 218 -1.12 -21.06 -7.09
C HIS A 218 -2.50 -20.93 -6.43
N GLY A 219 -2.77 -21.70 -5.39
CA GLY A 219 -4.04 -21.68 -4.65
C GLY A 219 -5.27 -22.07 -5.48
N ASN A 220 -5.11 -22.69 -6.67
CA ASN A 220 -6.22 -23.08 -7.56
C ASN A 220 -7.10 -21.89 -7.99
N VAL A 221 -6.51 -20.71 -8.16
CA VAL A 221 -7.18 -19.45 -8.51
C VAL A 221 -6.62 -18.93 -9.85
N VAL A 222 -7.46 -18.23 -10.61
CA VAL A 222 -7.02 -17.52 -11.82
C VAL A 222 -6.31 -16.21 -11.41
N TRP A 223 -5.08 -16.06 -11.88
CA TRP A 223 -4.24 -14.89 -11.64
C TRP A 223 -4.01 -14.11 -12.93
N ASN A 224 -4.09 -12.78 -12.86
CA ASN A 224 -3.71 -11.87 -13.94
C ASN A 224 -2.30 -11.35 -13.67
N GLN A 225 -1.42 -11.40 -14.66
CA GLN A 225 -0.11 -10.77 -14.58
C GLN A 225 -0.23 -9.27 -14.82
N MET A 226 0.38 -8.52 -13.94
CA MET A 226 0.41 -7.07 -14.00
C MET A 226 1.86 -6.60 -14.03
N ARG A 227 2.22 -5.74 -14.99
CA ARG A 227 3.56 -5.19 -15.16
C ARG A 227 3.57 -3.68 -15.09
N LEU A 228 4.52 -3.13 -14.35
CA LEU A 228 4.87 -1.71 -14.39
C LEU A 228 6.28 -1.58 -14.98
N THR A 229 6.41 -0.90 -16.11
CA THR A 229 7.71 -0.52 -16.69
C THR A 229 8.11 0.86 -16.17
N LEU A 230 9.39 1.02 -15.76
CA LEU A 230 9.94 2.23 -15.15
C LEU A 230 10.74 3.09 -16.13
#